data_cf82d2fe38fd8fd86de82558f1bd4d23
#
_entry.id   cf82d2fe38fd8fd86de82558f1bd4d23
#
_cell.length_a   1.000
_cell.length_b   1.000
_cell.length_c   1.000
_cell.angle_alpha   90.00
_cell.angle_beta   90.00
_cell.angle_gamma   90.00
#
_symmetry.space_group_name_H-M   'P 1'
#
loop_
_entity.id
_entity.type
_entity.pdbx_description
1 polymer ?
#
loop_
_entity_poly.entity_id
_entity_poly.type
_entity_poly.pdbx_seq_one_letter_code
_entity_poly.pdbx_strand_id
1 'polypeptide(L)'
;MDRVIEQKTWNKKRIALASGCSAIILLIASSYYFTSGDSRLNVDRERISIFEVKEGDFREFIPVNGTVLPVSSIFLDASVGGRIEEKFVEDGAHLKKGDPIMRLSNTDLELSLVNQETQVLNLLTQSQIAQTNAQQVSISNRNQMADVNNGLKEAERVYQLNKHLYQNKSIGKQEFSQSENQFNYQIEKSKLSKENLLQDSIRQAQSIRDSKQTYERTKNALALMRRKVEDLVVRAPVDGQLTSFDAEIGQSKSAGERLGQMDVLTGFKVRVDVDEHYITRIYPGLEGEFTLSGKNYLLKIKKVYTQVTNGRFQVDMEFATHAPENIRRGQTLQIRLALSDETKALLLAKGGF
;
A
#
# COMPACT_ATOMS: atom_id res chain seq x y z
N MET A 1 -30.48 32.69 -135.64
CA MET A 1 -31.25 31.66 -134.98
C MET A 1 -30.47 31.21 -133.79
N ASP A 2 -30.72 31.84 -132.68
CA ASP A 2 -30.02 31.49 -131.48
C ASP A 2 -31.03 30.82 -130.47
N ARG A 3 -30.75 29.64 -130.06
CA ARG A 3 -31.49 28.95 -129.06
C ARG A 3 -30.83 29.15 -127.69
N VAL A 4 -31.61 29.69 -126.71
CA VAL A 4 -31.18 29.84 -125.35
C VAL A 4 -31.33 28.50 -124.61
N ILE A 5 -30.27 28.04 -124.01
CA ILE A 5 -30.25 26.84 -123.21
C ILE A 5 -30.53 27.25 -121.75
N GLU A 6 -31.67 26.79 -121.12
CA GLU A 6 -31.99 26.96 -119.71
C GLU A 6 -31.09 26.09 -118.91
N GLN A 7 -30.29 26.68 -118.03
CA GLN A 7 -29.51 25.95 -117.02
C GLN A 7 -30.37 25.54 -115.79
N LYS A 8 -30.47 24.28 -115.62
CA LYS A 8 -31.18 23.64 -114.47
C LYS A 8 -30.30 23.79 -113.27
N THR A 9 -30.61 24.76 -112.35
CA THR A 9 -29.77 25.22 -111.29
C THR A 9 -29.77 24.31 -109.98
N TRP A 10 -30.63 23.29 -109.91
CA TRP A 10 -30.62 22.44 -108.72
C TRP A 10 -30.86 20.96 -109.07
N ASN A 11 -29.86 20.14 -108.82
CA ASN A 11 -29.88 18.69 -108.99
C ASN A 11 -30.45 18.03 -107.69
N LYS A 12 -31.41 17.06 -107.82
CA LYS A 12 -32.07 16.35 -106.68
C LYS A 12 -31.07 15.79 -105.67
N LYS A 13 -29.87 15.43 -106.12
CA LYS A 13 -28.79 14.94 -105.20
C LYS A 13 -28.22 16.06 -104.32
N ARG A 14 -28.14 17.32 -104.83
CA ARG A 14 -27.67 18.46 -103.97
C ARG A 14 -28.69 18.91 -103.00
N ILE A 15 -29.99 18.81 -103.25
CA ILE A 15 -31.07 19.07 -102.32
C ILE A 15 -31.09 18.04 -101.23
N ALA A 16 -30.91 16.75 -101.58
CA ALA A 16 -30.84 15.66 -100.55
C ALA A 16 -29.60 15.80 -99.66
N LEU A 17 -28.51 16.27 -100.17
CA LEU A 17 -27.26 16.49 -99.39
C LEU A 17 -27.41 17.69 -98.45
N ALA A 18 -28.03 18.77 -98.89
CA ALA A 18 -28.30 19.96 -98.13
C ALA A 18 -29.33 19.69 -96.98
N SER A 19 -30.36 18.90 -97.30
CA SER A 19 -31.35 18.50 -96.30
C SER A 19 -30.74 17.54 -95.25
N GLY A 20 -29.85 16.66 -95.62
CA GLY A 20 -29.10 15.75 -94.72
C GLY A 20 -28.20 16.55 -93.78
N CYS A 21 -27.41 17.50 -94.31
CA CYS A 21 -26.58 18.36 -93.51
C CYS A 21 -27.37 19.24 -92.52
N SER A 22 -28.52 19.78 -92.99
CA SER A 22 -29.44 20.55 -92.13
C SER A 22 -30.01 19.71 -90.99
N ALA A 23 -30.41 18.45 -91.27
CA ALA A 23 -30.90 17.53 -90.26
C ALA A 23 -29.86 17.17 -89.18
N ILE A 24 -28.60 16.99 -89.66
CA ILE A 24 -27.46 16.71 -88.68
C ILE A 24 -27.18 17.92 -87.85
N ILE A 25 -27.19 19.15 -88.46
CA ILE A 25 -26.97 20.38 -87.70
C ILE A 25 -28.11 20.60 -86.67
N LEU A 26 -29.37 20.31 -87.01
CA LEU A 26 -30.51 20.35 -86.07
C LEU A 26 -30.39 19.33 -84.95
N LEU A 27 -29.93 18.10 -85.23
CA LEU A 27 -29.69 17.09 -84.21
C LEU A 27 -28.55 17.50 -83.28
N ILE A 28 -27.47 18.05 -83.77
CA ILE A 28 -26.35 18.57 -82.97
C ILE A 28 -26.83 19.76 -82.11
N ALA A 29 -27.55 20.69 -82.67
CA ALA A 29 -28.11 21.84 -81.97
C ALA A 29 -29.11 21.42 -80.92
N SER A 30 -29.97 20.44 -81.23
CA SER A 30 -30.91 19.86 -80.26
C SER A 30 -30.19 19.11 -79.14
N SER A 31 -29.18 18.31 -79.47
CA SER A 31 -28.34 17.61 -78.51
C SER A 31 -27.64 18.59 -77.57
N TYR A 32 -27.06 19.67 -78.13
CA TYR A 32 -26.43 20.72 -77.33
C TYR A 32 -27.41 21.44 -76.42
N TYR A 33 -28.60 21.76 -76.94
CA TYR A 33 -29.67 22.40 -76.14
C TYR A 33 -30.19 21.55 -74.99
N PHE A 34 -30.35 20.22 -75.23
CA PHE A 34 -30.76 19.30 -74.20
C PHE A 34 -29.62 18.94 -73.24
N THR A 35 -28.36 18.97 -73.68
CA THR A 35 -27.23 18.60 -72.78
C THR A 35 -26.66 19.81 -72.02
N SER A 36 -26.86 21.04 -72.53
CA SER A 36 -26.45 22.29 -71.86
C SER A 36 -27.44 22.81 -70.79
N GLY A 37 -28.50 22.03 -70.47
CA GLY A 37 -29.40 22.36 -69.43
C GLY A 37 -28.68 22.22 -68.10
N ASP A 38 -28.49 23.33 -67.37
CA ASP A 38 -28.07 23.30 -65.97
C ASP A 38 -28.86 22.22 -65.19
N SER A 39 -28.17 21.24 -64.62
CA SER A 39 -28.76 20.25 -63.77
C SER A 39 -29.27 20.95 -62.51
N ARG A 40 -30.48 21.43 -62.55
CA ARG A 40 -31.15 22.00 -61.38
C ARG A 40 -31.62 20.85 -60.50
N LEU A 41 -30.91 20.61 -59.38
CA LEU A 41 -31.37 19.71 -58.36
C LEU A 41 -32.60 20.34 -57.69
N ASN A 42 -33.79 19.86 -57.99
CA ASN A 42 -34.98 20.25 -57.26
C ASN A 42 -34.99 19.59 -55.89
N VAL A 43 -34.59 20.34 -54.91
CA VAL A 43 -34.64 19.88 -53.51
C VAL A 43 -35.89 20.45 -52.86
N ASP A 44 -36.72 19.57 -52.33
CA ASP A 44 -37.92 19.96 -51.61
C ASP A 44 -37.51 20.87 -50.41
N ARG A 45 -38.13 22.02 -50.32
CA ARG A 45 -37.79 23.03 -49.33
C ARG A 45 -37.97 22.53 -47.87
N GLU A 46 -38.81 21.50 -47.67
CA GLU A 46 -39.03 20.85 -46.39
C GLU A 46 -37.87 19.93 -45.95
N ARG A 47 -36.98 19.57 -46.91
CA ARG A 47 -35.80 18.72 -46.63
C ARG A 47 -34.52 19.51 -46.44
N ILE A 48 -34.56 20.83 -46.57
CA ILE A 48 -33.40 21.70 -46.40
C ILE A 48 -33.51 22.38 -45.01
N SER A 49 -32.58 22.06 -44.12
CA SER A 49 -32.40 22.81 -42.88
C SER A 49 -31.28 23.84 -43.08
N ILE A 50 -31.61 25.11 -42.99
CA ILE A 50 -30.62 26.21 -43.07
C ILE A 50 -30.16 26.51 -41.67
N PHE A 51 -28.89 26.35 -41.38
CA PHE A 51 -28.27 26.70 -40.13
C PHE A 51 -27.26 27.79 -40.31
N GLU A 52 -27.23 28.73 -39.39
CA GLU A 52 -26.20 29.76 -39.31
C GLU A 52 -24.94 29.17 -38.66
N VAL A 53 -23.78 29.30 -39.32
CA VAL A 53 -22.48 28.96 -38.75
C VAL A 53 -22.14 29.97 -37.69
N LYS A 54 -22.03 29.53 -36.45
CA LYS A 54 -21.70 30.39 -35.31
C LYS A 54 -20.37 29.99 -34.71
N GLU A 55 -19.58 30.97 -34.30
CA GLU A 55 -18.39 30.72 -33.51
C GLU A 55 -18.86 30.38 -32.07
N GLY A 56 -18.39 29.27 -31.56
CA GLY A 56 -18.71 28.81 -30.23
C GLY A 56 -17.60 27.93 -29.65
N ASP A 57 -17.71 27.65 -28.38
CA ASP A 57 -16.76 26.81 -27.67
C ASP A 57 -16.96 25.35 -28.09
N PHE A 58 -15.89 24.76 -28.63
CA PHE A 58 -15.86 23.38 -29.08
C PHE A 58 -14.89 22.58 -28.22
N ARG A 59 -15.37 21.42 -27.77
CA ARG A 59 -14.58 20.45 -27.04
C ARG A 59 -14.85 19.05 -27.62
N GLU A 60 -13.79 18.35 -27.99
CA GLU A 60 -13.93 16.99 -28.50
C GLU A 60 -14.12 16.03 -27.33
N PHE A 61 -15.12 15.15 -27.40
CA PHE A 61 -15.42 14.16 -26.39
C PHE A 61 -15.43 12.75 -26.97
N ILE A 62 -14.99 11.80 -26.16
CA ILE A 62 -15.21 10.38 -26.42
C ILE A 62 -16.13 9.78 -25.34
N PRO A 63 -17.10 8.95 -25.73
CA PRO A 63 -17.88 8.19 -24.75
C PRO A 63 -17.03 7.05 -24.22
N VAL A 64 -16.90 6.97 -22.90
CA VAL A 64 -16.15 5.91 -22.22
C VAL A 64 -16.97 5.40 -21.03
N ASN A 65 -16.77 4.14 -20.68
CA ASN A 65 -17.38 3.56 -19.50
C ASN A 65 -16.38 3.55 -18.35
N GLY A 66 -16.81 4.04 -17.20
CA GLY A 66 -16.03 4.03 -15.98
C GLY A 66 -16.70 3.23 -14.87
N THR A 67 -15.91 2.56 -14.06
CA THR A 67 -16.38 1.82 -12.89
C THR A 67 -16.01 2.59 -11.62
N VAL A 68 -16.97 2.79 -10.74
CA VAL A 68 -16.79 3.44 -9.45
C VAL A 68 -16.03 2.52 -8.51
N LEU A 69 -14.92 3.00 -7.98
CA LEU A 69 -14.08 2.30 -7.01
C LEU A 69 -13.85 3.21 -5.80
N PRO A 70 -13.62 2.66 -4.60
CA PRO A 70 -13.14 3.46 -3.48
C PRO A 70 -11.75 4.01 -3.80
N VAL A 71 -11.41 5.16 -3.22
CA VAL A 71 -10.07 5.77 -3.40
C VAL A 71 -8.99 4.81 -2.92
N SER A 72 -9.21 4.14 -1.79
CA SER A 72 -8.30 3.17 -1.21
C SER A 72 -9.04 1.94 -0.71
N SER A 73 -8.45 0.77 -0.90
CA SER A 73 -8.92 -0.49 -0.35
C SER A 73 -7.75 -1.18 0.33
N ILE A 74 -8.00 -1.76 1.51
CA ILE A 74 -7.01 -2.50 2.29
C ILE A 74 -7.46 -3.96 2.33
N PHE A 75 -6.55 -4.85 1.97
CA PHE A 75 -6.80 -6.28 2.09
C PHE A 75 -6.62 -6.73 3.53
N LEU A 76 -7.51 -7.60 3.97
CA LEU A 76 -7.45 -8.25 5.26
C LEU A 76 -6.91 -9.66 5.04
N ASP A 77 -5.68 -9.88 5.43
CA ASP A 77 -5.05 -11.18 5.37
C ASP A 77 -4.85 -11.72 6.79
N ALA A 78 -4.96 -13.03 6.99
CA ALA A 78 -4.75 -13.68 8.28
C ALA A 78 -3.28 -13.54 8.71
N SER A 79 -2.99 -12.78 9.74
CA SER A 79 -1.63 -12.67 10.30
C SER A 79 -1.16 -13.99 10.88
N VAL A 80 -2.09 -14.79 11.41
CA VAL A 80 -1.86 -16.11 12.02
C VAL A 80 -2.89 -17.09 11.48
N GLY A 81 -2.47 -18.32 11.19
CA GLY A 81 -3.40 -19.36 10.78
C GLY A 81 -4.24 -19.86 11.95
N GLY A 82 -5.47 -20.27 11.65
CA GLY A 82 -6.38 -20.84 12.63
C GLY A 82 -7.71 -21.24 12.02
N ARG A 83 -8.58 -21.83 12.84
CA ARG A 83 -9.96 -22.15 12.47
C ARG A 83 -10.87 -21.00 12.88
N ILE A 84 -11.79 -20.59 12.03
CA ILE A 84 -12.77 -19.54 12.32
C ILE A 84 -13.70 -20.07 13.40
N GLU A 85 -13.65 -19.48 14.59
CA GLU A 85 -14.47 -19.82 15.74
C GLU A 85 -15.74 -18.97 15.80
N GLU A 86 -15.58 -17.67 15.56
CA GLU A 86 -16.66 -16.70 15.69
C GLU A 86 -16.52 -15.58 14.67
N LYS A 87 -17.65 -15.14 14.16
CA LYS A 87 -17.77 -14.03 13.20
C LYS A 87 -18.60 -12.93 13.87
N PHE A 88 -18.04 -11.75 14.06
CA PHE A 88 -18.71 -10.64 14.76
C PHE A 88 -19.50 -9.74 13.80
N VAL A 89 -19.15 -9.74 12.52
CA VAL A 89 -19.74 -8.86 11.52
C VAL A 89 -19.95 -9.59 10.21
N GLU A 90 -20.90 -9.09 9.40
CA GLU A 90 -21.19 -9.59 8.07
C GLU A 90 -20.59 -8.72 6.97
N ASP A 91 -20.54 -9.24 5.74
CA ASP A 91 -20.14 -8.47 4.55
C ASP A 91 -21.01 -7.22 4.40
N GLY A 92 -20.39 -6.09 4.05
CA GLY A 92 -21.07 -4.80 3.95
C GLY A 92 -21.13 -3.99 5.25
N ALA A 93 -20.67 -4.51 6.39
CA ALA A 93 -20.67 -3.79 7.67
C ALA A 93 -19.74 -2.57 7.66
N HIS A 94 -20.18 -1.48 8.29
CA HIS A 94 -19.36 -0.29 8.52
C HIS A 94 -18.63 -0.43 9.85
N LEU A 95 -17.31 -0.31 9.81
CA LEU A 95 -16.42 -0.56 10.95
C LEU A 95 -15.51 0.62 11.22
N LYS A 96 -15.20 0.84 12.47
CA LYS A 96 -14.15 1.76 12.92
C LYS A 96 -12.85 0.99 13.13
N LYS A 97 -11.75 1.70 13.03
CA LYS A 97 -10.42 1.15 13.32
C LYS A 97 -10.41 0.48 14.71
N GLY A 98 -10.01 -0.79 14.74
CA GLY A 98 -9.93 -1.60 15.95
C GLY A 98 -11.16 -2.47 16.22
N ASP A 99 -12.29 -2.26 15.54
CA ASP A 99 -13.48 -3.09 15.71
C ASP A 99 -13.16 -4.56 15.36
N PRO A 100 -13.62 -5.52 16.14
CA PRO A 100 -13.38 -6.93 15.87
C PRO A 100 -14.25 -7.38 14.67
N ILE A 101 -13.63 -8.14 13.77
CA ILE A 101 -14.29 -8.70 12.56
C ILE A 101 -14.62 -10.16 12.80
N MET A 102 -13.63 -10.95 13.23
CA MET A 102 -13.78 -12.37 13.53
C MET A 102 -12.71 -12.84 14.50
N ARG A 103 -12.93 -14.01 15.08
CA ARG A 103 -11.97 -14.72 15.91
C ARG A 103 -11.56 -16.03 15.27
N LEU A 104 -10.25 -16.24 15.24
CA LEU A 104 -9.63 -17.52 14.88
C LEU A 104 -9.28 -18.26 16.17
N SER A 105 -9.37 -19.58 16.16
CA SER A 105 -8.87 -20.49 17.21
C SER A 105 -7.61 -21.19 16.70
N ASN A 106 -6.56 -21.17 17.52
CA ASN A 106 -5.32 -21.90 17.26
C ASN A 106 -4.75 -22.43 18.56
N THR A 107 -5.13 -23.67 18.89
CA THR A 107 -4.75 -24.33 20.15
C THR A 107 -3.23 -24.48 20.31
N ASP A 108 -2.51 -24.71 19.20
CA ASP A 108 -1.04 -24.86 19.26
C ASP A 108 -0.35 -23.55 19.63
N LEU A 109 -0.87 -22.43 19.11
CA LEU A 109 -0.35 -21.11 19.45
C LEU A 109 -0.67 -20.74 20.91
N GLU A 110 -1.88 -21.03 21.37
CA GLU A 110 -2.31 -20.79 22.77
C GLU A 110 -1.49 -21.65 23.76
N LEU A 111 -1.26 -22.94 23.43
CA LEU A 111 -0.39 -23.81 24.23
C LEU A 111 1.05 -23.28 24.23
N SER A 112 1.54 -22.80 23.10
CA SER A 112 2.87 -22.20 23.02
C SER A 112 3.00 -20.94 23.88
N LEU A 113 1.96 -20.14 23.97
CA LEU A 113 1.90 -18.99 24.88
C LEU A 113 2.01 -19.42 26.36
N VAL A 114 1.23 -20.40 26.78
CA VAL A 114 1.26 -20.94 28.18
C VAL A 114 2.65 -21.50 28.51
N ASN A 115 3.27 -22.23 27.58
CA ASN A 115 4.64 -22.74 27.77
C ASN A 115 5.65 -21.59 27.89
N GLN A 116 5.54 -20.56 27.09
CA GLN A 116 6.42 -19.38 27.16
C GLN A 116 6.23 -18.61 28.47
N GLU A 117 4.99 -18.47 28.95
CA GLU A 117 4.69 -17.85 30.26
C GLU A 117 5.34 -18.64 31.38
N THR A 118 5.20 -19.95 31.37
CA THR A 118 5.83 -20.83 32.38
C THR A 118 7.36 -20.70 32.36
N GLN A 119 7.96 -20.61 31.17
CA GLN A 119 9.41 -20.42 31.04
C GLN A 119 9.87 -19.07 31.65
N VAL A 120 9.13 -17.99 31.41
CA VAL A 120 9.42 -16.66 32.01
C VAL A 120 9.34 -16.73 33.54
N LEU A 121 8.33 -17.38 34.09
CA LEU A 121 8.18 -17.55 35.56
C LEU A 121 9.35 -18.35 36.15
N ASN A 122 9.78 -19.44 35.50
CA ASN A 122 10.92 -20.23 35.95
C ASN A 122 12.22 -19.41 35.95
N LEU A 123 12.46 -18.62 34.90
CA LEU A 123 13.63 -17.74 34.81
C LEU A 123 13.60 -16.59 35.82
N LEU A 124 12.42 -16.04 36.12
CA LEU A 124 12.24 -15.06 37.20
C LEU A 124 12.65 -15.65 38.54
N THR A 125 12.15 -16.85 38.84
CA THR A 125 12.48 -17.55 40.11
C THR A 125 13.99 -17.85 40.18
N GLN A 126 14.58 -18.34 39.11
CA GLN A 126 16.05 -18.56 39.02
C GLN A 126 16.85 -17.29 39.23
N SER A 127 16.40 -16.16 38.65
CA SER A 127 17.07 -14.87 38.86
C SER A 127 16.98 -14.41 40.31
N GLN A 128 15.83 -14.61 40.99
CA GLN A 128 15.66 -14.28 42.39
C GLN A 128 16.55 -15.15 43.30
N ILE A 129 16.61 -16.46 43.04
CA ILE A 129 17.50 -17.38 43.73
C ILE A 129 18.96 -16.96 43.56
N ALA A 130 19.39 -16.63 42.35
CA ALA A 130 20.75 -16.17 42.09
C ALA A 130 21.09 -14.89 42.88
N GLN A 131 20.17 -13.95 42.96
CA GLN A 131 20.34 -12.71 43.78
C GLN A 131 20.48 -13.04 45.27
N THR A 132 19.58 -13.90 45.82
CA THR A 132 19.63 -14.29 47.21
C THR A 132 20.92 -15.03 47.58
N ASN A 133 21.32 -15.98 46.72
CA ASN A 133 22.58 -16.73 46.92
C ASN A 133 23.80 -15.78 46.87
N ALA A 134 23.83 -14.83 45.92
CA ALA A 134 24.89 -13.85 45.83
C ALA A 134 24.98 -12.99 47.10
N GLN A 135 23.82 -12.58 47.65
CA GLN A 135 23.77 -11.83 48.90
C GLN A 135 24.32 -12.65 50.06
N GLN A 136 23.93 -13.93 50.17
CA GLN A 136 24.38 -14.83 51.23
C GLN A 136 25.90 -15.08 51.16
N VAL A 137 26.43 -15.33 49.95
CA VAL A 137 27.89 -15.48 49.76
C VAL A 137 28.62 -14.18 50.09
N SER A 138 28.08 -13.02 49.74
CA SER A 138 28.65 -11.74 50.10
C SER A 138 28.75 -11.53 51.60
N ILE A 139 27.74 -11.90 52.37
CA ILE A 139 27.75 -11.84 53.83
C ILE A 139 28.81 -12.78 54.39
N SER A 140 28.84 -14.05 53.91
CA SER A 140 29.84 -15.03 54.36
C SER A 140 31.26 -14.56 54.09
N ASN A 141 31.53 -14.04 52.88
CA ASN A 141 32.84 -13.51 52.50
C ASN A 141 33.27 -12.30 53.36
N ARG A 142 32.33 -11.42 53.75
CA ARG A 142 32.60 -10.29 54.67
C ARG A 142 32.97 -10.77 56.05
N ASN A 143 32.29 -11.78 56.61
CA ASN A 143 32.59 -12.36 57.90
C ASN A 143 34.01 -12.99 57.89
N GLN A 144 34.32 -13.79 56.84
CA GLN A 144 35.63 -14.42 56.68
C GLN A 144 36.74 -13.33 56.60
N MET A 145 36.47 -12.25 55.88
CA MET A 145 37.45 -11.14 55.77
C MET A 145 37.63 -10.40 57.09
N ALA A 146 36.57 -10.28 57.90
CA ALA A 146 36.66 -9.72 59.23
C ALA A 146 37.56 -10.57 60.15
N ASP A 147 37.42 -11.93 60.10
CA ASP A 147 38.25 -12.84 60.85
C ASP A 147 39.75 -12.79 60.44
N VAL A 148 39.98 -12.76 59.09
CA VAL A 148 41.36 -12.61 58.55
C VAL A 148 41.98 -11.28 58.96
N ASN A 149 41.22 -10.20 58.95
CA ASN A 149 41.72 -8.87 59.36
C ASN A 149 42.01 -8.81 60.87
N ASN A 150 41.17 -9.47 61.69
CA ASN A 150 41.41 -9.58 63.13
C ASN A 150 42.67 -10.40 63.44
N GLY A 151 42.85 -11.54 62.72
CA GLY A 151 44.09 -12.34 62.84
C GLY A 151 45.33 -11.59 62.45
N LEU A 152 45.25 -10.78 61.35
CA LEU A 152 46.38 -9.93 60.93
C LEU A 152 46.73 -8.86 61.98
N LYS A 153 45.74 -8.16 62.52
CA LYS A 153 45.95 -7.16 63.55
C LYS A 153 46.61 -7.75 64.82
N GLU A 154 46.18 -8.92 65.24
CA GLU A 154 46.76 -9.59 66.40
C GLU A 154 48.21 -10.08 66.10
N ALA A 155 48.46 -10.65 64.93
CA ALA A 155 49.84 -11.03 64.54
C ALA A 155 50.75 -9.81 64.43
N GLU A 156 50.27 -8.68 63.94
CA GLU A 156 51.01 -7.41 63.87
C GLU A 156 51.32 -6.92 65.28
N ARG A 157 50.37 -6.93 66.21
CA ARG A 157 50.55 -6.52 67.60
C ARG A 157 51.63 -7.36 68.29
N VAL A 158 51.58 -8.70 68.14
CA VAL A 158 52.60 -9.62 68.70
C VAL A 158 53.96 -9.41 68.10
N TYR A 159 54.04 -9.24 66.78
CA TYR A 159 55.29 -8.95 66.07
C TYR A 159 55.90 -7.65 66.54
N GLN A 160 55.17 -6.57 66.67
CA GLN A 160 55.68 -5.30 67.16
C GLN A 160 56.19 -5.38 68.63
N LEU A 161 55.46 -6.07 69.51
CA LEU A 161 55.87 -6.33 70.88
C LEU A 161 57.20 -7.12 70.92
N ASN A 162 57.28 -8.24 70.19
CA ASN A 162 58.44 -9.10 70.17
C ASN A 162 59.68 -8.39 69.51
N LYS A 163 59.44 -7.55 68.55
CA LYS A 163 60.49 -6.67 67.95
C LYS A 163 61.15 -5.76 69.00
N HIS A 164 60.32 -5.12 69.86
CA HIS A 164 60.80 -4.28 70.92
C HIS A 164 61.58 -5.08 72.01
N LEU A 165 61.02 -6.26 72.44
CA LEU A 165 61.66 -7.16 73.40
C LEU A 165 62.98 -7.71 72.87
N TYR A 166 63.07 -8.06 71.57
CA TYR A 166 64.31 -8.54 70.97
C TYR A 166 65.39 -7.43 70.88
N GLN A 167 65.02 -6.19 70.53
CA GLN A 167 65.90 -5.05 70.53
C GLN A 167 66.49 -4.79 71.92
N ASN A 168 65.67 -5.03 73.00
CA ASN A 168 66.10 -4.86 74.37
C ASN A 168 66.78 -6.15 74.94
N LYS A 169 67.06 -7.16 74.04
CA LYS A 169 67.68 -8.47 74.43
C LYS A 169 66.86 -9.24 75.46
N SER A 170 65.60 -8.99 75.57
CA SER A 170 64.67 -9.64 76.54
C SER A 170 64.13 -10.99 76.04
N ILE A 171 64.18 -11.27 74.73
CA ILE A 171 63.80 -12.56 74.08
C ILE A 171 64.87 -13.04 73.11
N GLY A 172 64.83 -14.35 72.81
CA GLY A 172 65.74 -14.99 71.87
C GLY A 172 65.38 -14.77 70.40
N LYS A 173 66.35 -14.93 69.47
CA LYS A 173 66.18 -14.82 68.02
C LYS A 173 65.08 -15.75 67.48
N GLN A 174 64.92 -16.94 68.03
CA GLN A 174 63.96 -17.95 67.58
C GLN A 174 62.48 -17.44 67.77
N GLU A 175 62.25 -16.89 68.98
CA GLU A 175 60.90 -16.35 69.35
C GLU A 175 60.50 -15.15 68.49
N PHE A 176 61.49 -14.21 68.27
CA PHE A 176 61.25 -13.12 67.33
C PHE A 176 61.00 -13.59 65.91
N SER A 177 61.80 -14.54 65.34
CA SER A 177 61.62 -15.05 63.99
C SER A 177 60.29 -15.78 63.84
N GLN A 178 59.79 -16.49 64.89
CA GLN A 178 58.49 -17.14 64.89
C GLN A 178 57.34 -16.08 64.76
N SER A 179 57.43 -14.99 65.49
CA SER A 179 56.42 -13.93 65.38
C SER A 179 56.47 -13.17 64.05
N GLU A 180 57.65 -13.00 63.49
CA GLU A 180 57.84 -12.43 62.15
C GLU A 180 57.23 -13.33 61.05
N ASN A 181 57.50 -14.61 61.08
CA ASN A 181 56.95 -15.57 60.14
C ASN A 181 55.41 -15.65 60.24
N GLN A 182 54.85 -15.60 61.46
CA GLN A 182 53.42 -15.59 61.70
C GLN A 182 52.76 -14.29 61.17
N PHE A 183 53.38 -13.17 61.34
CA PHE A 183 52.92 -11.90 60.77
C PHE A 183 52.95 -11.91 59.24
N ASN A 184 54.06 -12.33 58.62
CA ASN A 184 54.16 -12.48 57.18
C ASN A 184 53.12 -13.43 56.59
N TYR A 185 52.89 -14.57 57.26
CA TYR A 185 51.82 -15.53 56.89
C TYR A 185 50.45 -14.84 56.89
N GLN A 186 50.13 -14.05 57.89
CA GLN A 186 48.82 -13.37 57.96
C GLN A 186 48.71 -12.26 56.92
N ILE A 187 49.81 -11.59 56.52
CA ILE A 187 49.80 -10.64 55.40
C ILE A 187 49.44 -11.33 54.14
N GLU A 188 50.14 -12.42 53.78
CA GLU A 188 49.82 -13.18 52.54
C GLU A 188 48.40 -13.75 52.54
N LYS A 189 47.94 -14.29 53.67
CA LYS A 189 46.56 -14.77 53.85
C LYS A 189 45.55 -13.63 53.62
N SER A 190 45.79 -12.44 54.15
CA SER A 190 44.91 -11.28 53.96
C SER A 190 44.88 -10.85 52.50
N LYS A 191 46.03 -10.83 51.83
CA LYS A 191 46.14 -10.49 50.42
C LYS A 191 45.36 -11.48 49.52
N LEU A 192 45.59 -12.79 49.70
CA LEU A 192 44.86 -13.82 48.96
C LEU A 192 43.33 -13.78 49.23
N SER A 193 42.93 -13.52 50.49
CA SER A 193 41.52 -13.39 50.86
C SER A 193 40.84 -12.18 50.17
N LYS A 194 41.56 -11.05 50.04
CA LYS A 194 41.09 -9.87 49.29
C LYS A 194 40.95 -10.15 47.80
N GLU A 195 41.93 -10.83 47.20
CA GLU A 195 41.89 -11.22 45.80
C GLU A 195 40.71 -12.16 45.51
N ASN A 196 40.51 -13.19 46.33
CA ASN A 196 39.38 -14.12 46.22
C ASN A 196 38.02 -13.40 46.36
N LEU A 197 37.91 -12.48 47.34
CA LEU A 197 36.68 -11.70 47.55
C LEU A 197 36.35 -10.83 46.31
N LEU A 198 37.38 -10.22 45.68
CA LEU A 198 37.21 -9.42 44.47
C LEU A 198 36.77 -10.31 43.32
N GLN A 199 37.42 -11.46 43.09
CA GLN A 199 37.11 -12.42 42.05
C GLN A 199 35.67 -12.98 42.19
N ASP A 200 35.28 -13.35 43.41
CA ASP A 200 33.94 -13.83 43.70
C ASP A 200 32.88 -12.74 43.49
N SER A 201 33.17 -11.51 43.90
CA SER A 201 32.25 -10.37 43.64
C SER A 201 32.03 -10.11 42.14
N ILE A 202 33.10 -10.17 41.35
CA ILE A 202 33.01 -10.03 39.87
C ILE A 202 32.21 -11.18 39.29
N ARG A 203 32.48 -12.41 39.68
CA ARG A 203 31.76 -13.63 39.18
C ARG A 203 30.28 -13.57 39.51
N GLN A 204 29.93 -13.17 40.76
CA GLN A 204 28.53 -13.03 41.16
C GLN A 204 27.82 -11.92 40.38
N ALA A 205 28.47 -10.74 40.24
CA ALA A 205 27.90 -9.65 39.46
C ALA A 205 27.63 -10.05 38.01
N GLN A 206 28.55 -10.86 37.43
CA GLN A 206 28.37 -11.40 36.07
C GLN A 206 27.19 -12.38 36.04
N SER A 207 27.11 -13.33 36.97
CA SER A 207 26.02 -14.31 37.02
C SER A 207 24.64 -13.65 37.17
N ILE A 208 24.51 -12.64 38.03
CA ILE A 208 23.28 -11.87 38.18
C ILE A 208 22.92 -11.13 36.88
N ARG A 209 23.91 -10.54 36.24
CA ARG A 209 23.72 -9.81 34.97
C ARG A 209 23.24 -10.74 33.88
N ASP A 210 23.87 -11.90 33.72
CA ASP A 210 23.52 -12.91 32.71
C ASP A 210 22.11 -13.48 32.93
N SER A 211 21.78 -13.80 34.18
CA SER A 211 20.45 -14.26 34.58
C SER A 211 19.37 -13.20 34.26
N LYS A 212 19.63 -11.95 34.61
CA LYS A 212 18.73 -10.81 34.31
C LYS A 212 18.56 -10.61 32.81
N GLN A 213 19.63 -10.67 32.05
CA GLN A 213 19.60 -10.52 30.60
C GLN A 213 18.78 -11.62 29.93
N THR A 214 18.95 -12.87 30.37
CA THR A 214 18.19 -14.02 29.87
C THR A 214 16.70 -13.86 30.17
N TYR A 215 16.37 -13.45 31.40
CA TYR A 215 14.98 -13.15 31.78
C TYR A 215 14.36 -12.07 30.90
N GLU A 216 15.04 -10.93 30.69
CA GLU A 216 14.50 -9.84 29.88
C GLU A 216 14.32 -10.25 28.39
N ARG A 217 15.24 -11.02 27.84
CA ARG A 217 15.11 -11.56 26.47
C ARG A 217 13.88 -12.48 26.35
N THR A 218 13.69 -13.37 27.28
CA THR A 218 12.56 -14.33 27.29
C THR A 218 11.23 -13.61 27.52
N LYS A 219 11.21 -12.59 28.40
CA LYS A 219 10.06 -11.73 28.63
C LYS A 219 9.65 -10.95 27.36
N ASN A 220 10.63 -10.45 26.58
CA ASN A 220 10.37 -9.81 25.29
C ASN A 220 9.79 -10.82 24.27
N ALA A 221 10.30 -12.06 24.24
CA ALA A 221 9.75 -13.12 23.41
C ALA A 221 8.29 -13.44 23.81
N LEU A 222 7.98 -13.46 25.10
CA LEU A 222 6.60 -13.61 25.60
C LEU A 222 5.69 -12.47 25.11
N ALA A 223 6.16 -11.23 25.14
CA ALA A 223 5.38 -10.10 24.64
C ALA A 223 5.06 -10.22 23.14
N LEU A 224 5.99 -10.73 22.33
CA LEU A 224 5.75 -11.02 20.91
C LEU A 224 4.75 -12.17 20.72
N MET A 225 4.85 -13.21 21.55
CA MET A 225 3.91 -14.34 21.51
C MET A 225 2.48 -13.89 21.86
N ARG A 226 2.32 -13.04 22.88
CA ARG A 226 1.01 -12.46 23.25
C ARG A 226 0.39 -11.69 22.09
N ARG A 227 1.17 -10.86 21.39
CA ARG A 227 0.68 -10.15 20.20
C ARG A 227 0.20 -11.11 19.12
N LYS A 228 0.93 -12.21 18.87
CA LYS A 228 0.48 -13.23 17.91
C LYS A 228 -0.85 -13.88 18.31
N VAL A 229 -1.08 -14.10 19.61
CA VAL A 229 -2.36 -14.61 20.12
C VAL A 229 -3.45 -13.53 20.01
N GLU A 230 -3.13 -12.26 20.27
CA GLU A 230 -4.06 -11.15 20.05
C GLU A 230 -4.47 -11.03 18.58
N ASP A 231 -3.57 -11.33 17.62
CA ASP A 231 -3.83 -11.33 16.18
C ASP A 231 -4.80 -12.45 15.73
N LEU A 232 -5.14 -13.41 16.62
CA LEU A 232 -6.24 -14.36 16.38
C LEU A 232 -7.61 -13.64 16.32
N VAL A 233 -7.72 -12.46 16.93
CA VAL A 233 -8.87 -11.58 16.72
C VAL A 233 -8.53 -10.61 15.60
N VAL A 234 -9.06 -10.90 14.41
CA VAL A 234 -8.90 -10.03 13.25
C VAL A 234 -9.71 -8.75 13.47
N ARG A 235 -9.04 -7.60 13.37
CA ARG A 235 -9.64 -6.28 13.59
C ARG A 235 -9.53 -5.39 12.38
N ALA A 236 -10.44 -4.44 12.28
CA ALA A 236 -10.42 -3.41 11.25
C ALA A 236 -9.16 -2.53 11.36
N PRO A 237 -8.30 -2.45 10.32
CA PRO A 237 -7.09 -1.64 10.36
C PRO A 237 -7.36 -0.14 10.20
N VAL A 238 -8.50 0.23 9.60
CA VAL A 238 -8.95 1.59 9.30
C VAL A 238 -10.46 1.70 9.43
N ASP A 239 -10.97 2.92 9.46
CA ASP A 239 -12.40 3.19 9.32
C ASP A 239 -12.83 2.91 7.87
N GLY A 240 -13.91 2.14 7.69
CA GLY A 240 -14.34 1.75 6.35
C GLY A 240 -15.49 0.77 6.33
N GLN A 241 -15.77 0.27 5.14
CA GLN A 241 -16.76 -0.76 4.90
C GLN A 241 -16.07 -2.08 4.57
N LEU A 242 -16.46 -3.15 5.25
CA LEU A 242 -16.01 -4.51 4.96
C LEU A 242 -16.65 -4.97 3.64
N THR A 243 -15.82 -5.48 2.71
CA THR A 243 -16.27 -5.95 1.41
C THR A 243 -15.53 -7.22 1.02
N SER A 244 -16.17 -8.09 0.27
CA SER A 244 -15.61 -9.38 -0.17
C SER A 244 -15.12 -10.23 1.02
N PHE A 245 -15.92 -10.29 2.09
CA PHE A 245 -15.60 -11.06 3.29
C PHE A 245 -15.94 -12.54 3.07
N ASP A 246 -14.89 -13.34 2.83
CA ASP A 246 -14.99 -14.78 2.57
C ASP A 246 -14.51 -15.55 3.81
N ALA A 247 -15.40 -15.72 4.78
CA ALA A 247 -15.11 -16.41 6.03
C ALA A 247 -16.36 -17.13 6.56
N GLU A 248 -16.25 -18.46 6.67
CA GLU A 248 -17.30 -19.32 7.21
C GLU A 248 -16.87 -19.92 8.55
N ILE A 249 -17.76 -19.93 9.53
CA ILE A 249 -17.48 -20.54 10.83
C ILE A 249 -17.10 -22.02 10.67
N GLY A 250 -16.01 -22.41 11.27
CA GLY A 250 -15.45 -23.76 11.19
C GLY A 250 -14.45 -23.97 10.04
N GLN A 251 -14.31 -23.02 9.11
CA GLN A 251 -13.29 -23.04 8.06
C GLN A 251 -11.89 -22.78 8.65
N SER A 252 -10.87 -23.46 8.12
CA SER A 252 -9.48 -23.20 8.47
C SER A 252 -8.87 -22.22 7.48
N LYS A 253 -8.16 -21.23 7.98
CA LYS A 253 -7.41 -20.24 7.22
C LYS A 253 -5.92 -20.35 7.55
N SER A 254 -5.08 -20.25 6.53
CA SER A 254 -3.63 -20.25 6.68
C SER A 254 -3.09 -18.84 6.93
N ALA A 255 -1.92 -18.71 7.55
CA ALA A 255 -1.26 -17.41 7.66
C ALA A 255 -0.96 -16.84 6.26
N GLY A 256 -1.28 -15.55 6.04
CA GLY A 256 -1.19 -14.87 4.74
C GLY A 256 -2.38 -15.11 3.81
N GLU A 257 -3.35 -15.94 4.18
CA GLU A 257 -4.56 -16.16 3.39
C GLU A 257 -5.50 -14.95 3.50
N ARG A 258 -6.09 -14.58 2.37
CA ARG A 258 -7.02 -13.45 2.32
C ARG A 258 -8.32 -13.79 3.01
N LEU A 259 -8.76 -12.90 3.90
CA LEU A 259 -10.01 -13.00 4.65
C LEU A 259 -11.09 -12.10 4.07
N GLY A 260 -10.68 -10.97 3.49
CA GLY A 260 -11.61 -9.98 2.95
C GLY A 260 -10.89 -8.70 2.51
N GLN A 261 -11.67 -7.65 2.33
CA GLN A 261 -11.20 -6.34 1.93
C GLN A 261 -11.98 -5.27 2.68
N MET A 262 -11.29 -4.22 3.11
CA MET A 262 -11.92 -3.01 3.64
C MET A 262 -11.78 -1.86 2.67
N ASP A 263 -12.88 -1.22 2.33
CA ASP A 263 -12.93 -0.02 1.52
C ASP A 263 -13.00 1.21 2.41
N VAL A 264 -12.03 2.10 2.25
CA VAL A 264 -11.96 3.35 3.00
C VAL A 264 -12.99 4.33 2.43
N LEU A 265 -13.92 4.78 3.25
CA LEU A 265 -15.06 5.64 2.82
C LEU A 265 -14.69 7.12 2.66
N THR A 266 -13.41 7.47 2.56
CA THR A 266 -12.99 8.87 2.38
C THR A 266 -13.34 9.45 1.02
N GLY A 267 -13.78 8.63 0.06
CA GLY A 267 -14.20 9.05 -1.26
C GLY A 267 -14.21 7.93 -2.29
N PHE A 268 -14.73 8.27 -3.46
CA PHE A 268 -14.76 7.39 -4.63
C PHE A 268 -13.90 7.97 -5.75
N LYS A 269 -13.36 7.10 -6.57
CA LYS A 269 -12.73 7.39 -7.85
C LYS A 269 -13.44 6.60 -8.93
N VAL A 270 -13.33 7.05 -10.16
CA VAL A 270 -13.87 6.32 -11.31
C VAL A 270 -12.72 5.83 -12.16
N ARG A 271 -12.63 4.53 -12.33
CA ARG A 271 -11.65 3.90 -13.21
C ARG A 271 -12.28 3.71 -14.58
N VAL A 272 -11.62 4.23 -15.59
CA VAL A 272 -12.07 4.25 -16.96
C VAL A 272 -11.09 3.46 -17.82
N ASP A 273 -11.61 2.58 -18.66
CA ASP A 273 -10.83 1.86 -19.67
C ASP A 273 -10.93 2.61 -21.01
N VAL A 274 -9.81 3.17 -21.46
CA VAL A 274 -9.73 3.98 -22.69
C VAL A 274 -8.97 3.22 -23.76
N ASP A 275 -9.40 3.35 -25.01
CA ASP A 275 -8.74 2.74 -26.18
C ASP A 275 -7.32 3.32 -26.38
N GLU A 276 -6.37 2.46 -26.73
CA GLU A 276 -4.95 2.82 -26.89
C GLU A 276 -4.69 3.92 -27.91
N HIS A 277 -5.56 4.10 -28.91
CA HIS A 277 -5.45 5.16 -29.91
C HIS A 277 -5.44 6.57 -29.30
N TYR A 278 -6.00 6.73 -28.10
CA TYR A 278 -6.08 8.02 -27.40
C TYR A 278 -4.95 8.25 -26.40
N ILE A 279 -4.00 7.31 -26.23
CA ILE A 279 -2.98 7.36 -25.16
C ILE A 279 -2.11 8.63 -25.22
N THR A 280 -1.81 9.12 -26.42
CA THR A 280 -1.00 10.33 -26.62
C THR A 280 -1.75 11.63 -26.34
N ARG A 281 -3.08 11.57 -26.29
CA ARG A 281 -3.97 12.73 -26.11
C ARG A 281 -4.53 12.83 -24.70
N ILE A 282 -4.35 11.79 -23.86
CA ILE A 282 -4.90 11.74 -22.51
C ILE A 282 -3.79 11.99 -21.49
N TYR A 283 -3.99 13.04 -20.68
CA TYR A 283 -3.07 13.46 -19.66
C TYR A 283 -3.82 13.85 -18.36
N PRO A 284 -3.12 13.87 -17.22
CA PRO A 284 -3.73 14.31 -15.96
C PRO A 284 -4.23 15.74 -16.06
N GLY A 285 -5.44 15.97 -15.53
CA GLY A 285 -6.08 17.27 -15.55
C GLY A 285 -7.23 17.38 -16.55
N LEU A 286 -7.32 16.51 -17.58
CA LEU A 286 -8.48 16.50 -18.48
C LEU A 286 -9.77 16.19 -17.73
N GLU A 287 -10.85 16.76 -18.20
CA GLU A 287 -12.17 16.68 -17.58
C GLU A 287 -13.04 15.64 -18.30
N GLY A 288 -13.92 15.05 -17.54
CA GLY A 288 -14.99 14.18 -18.03
C GLY A 288 -16.29 14.54 -17.34
N GLU A 289 -17.39 14.41 -18.02
CA GLU A 289 -18.71 14.67 -17.46
C GLU A 289 -19.62 13.45 -17.59
N PHE A 290 -20.46 13.23 -16.60
CA PHE A 290 -21.49 12.21 -16.65
C PHE A 290 -22.77 12.74 -15.99
N THR A 291 -23.88 12.16 -16.39
CA THR A 291 -25.20 12.50 -15.84
C THR A 291 -25.69 11.36 -14.95
N LEU A 292 -26.06 11.68 -13.71
CA LEU A 292 -26.67 10.74 -12.77
C LEU A 292 -27.93 11.37 -12.16
N SER A 293 -29.07 10.68 -12.25
CA SER A 293 -30.36 11.16 -11.74
C SER A 293 -30.73 12.58 -12.21
N GLY A 294 -30.40 12.92 -13.47
CA GLY A 294 -30.70 14.23 -14.08
C GLY A 294 -29.76 15.38 -13.66
N LYS A 295 -28.70 15.10 -12.88
CA LYS A 295 -27.66 16.07 -12.52
C LYS A 295 -26.36 15.74 -13.22
N ASN A 296 -25.68 16.77 -13.70
CA ASN A 296 -24.36 16.63 -14.31
C ASN A 296 -23.26 16.73 -13.25
N TYR A 297 -22.32 15.81 -13.33
CA TYR A 297 -21.16 15.76 -12.45
C TYR A 297 -19.88 15.81 -13.26
N LEU A 298 -18.90 16.54 -12.74
CA LEU A 298 -17.59 16.71 -13.35
C LEU A 298 -16.57 15.78 -12.67
N LEU A 299 -15.81 15.08 -13.50
CA LEU A 299 -14.67 14.26 -13.12
C LEU A 299 -13.40 14.87 -13.69
N LYS A 300 -12.27 14.68 -13.03
CA LYS A 300 -10.97 15.13 -13.49
C LYS A 300 -9.97 13.96 -13.46
N ILE A 301 -9.21 13.79 -14.53
CA ILE A 301 -8.17 12.76 -14.60
C ILE A 301 -7.09 13.09 -13.57
N LYS A 302 -6.87 12.16 -12.63
CA LYS A 302 -5.79 12.25 -11.64
C LYS A 302 -4.58 11.43 -12.06
N LYS A 303 -4.81 10.25 -12.60
CA LYS A 303 -3.74 9.30 -12.94
C LYS A 303 -4.04 8.58 -14.23
N VAL A 304 -3.03 8.49 -15.11
CA VAL A 304 -3.05 7.68 -16.32
C VAL A 304 -2.08 6.51 -16.11
N TYR A 305 -2.56 5.29 -16.36
CA TYR A 305 -1.74 4.09 -16.34
C TYR A 305 -1.25 3.81 -17.75
N THR A 306 0.05 3.82 -17.97
CA THR A 306 0.67 3.68 -19.29
C THR A 306 0.70 2.24 -19.81
N GLN A 307 0.36 1.26 -18.95
CA GLN A 307 0.31 -0.14 -19.37
C GLN A 307 -0.96 -0.40 -20.19
N VAL A 308 -0.78 -0.84 -21.43
CA VAL A 308 -1.86 -1.27 -22.31
C VAL A 308 -2.11 -2.76 -22.14
N THR A 309 -3.37 -3.13 -21.95
CA THR A 309 -3.82 -4.52 -21.84
C THR A 309 -5.05 -4.69 -22.72
N ASN A 310 -5.04 -5.64 -23.64
CA ASN A 310 -6.13 -5.90 -24.60
C ASN A 310 -6.54 -4.64 -25.41
N GLY A 311 -5.57 -3.82 -25.86
CA GLY A 311 -5.82 -2.60 -26.65
C GLY A 311 -6.41 -1.44 -25.84
N ARG A 312 -6.37 -1.49 -24.51
CA ARG A 312 -6.88 -0.44 -23.62
C ARG A 312 -5.90 -0.12 -22.50
N PHE A 313 -5.92 1.13 -22.06
CA PHE A 313 -5.21 1.59 -20.87
C PHE A 313 -6.19 2.17 -19.85
N GLN A 314 -5.79 2.19 -18.61
CA GLN A 314 -6.64 2.63 -17.50
C GLN A 314 -6.34 4.07 -17.10
N VAL A 315 -7.40 4.76 -16.71
CA VAL A 315 -7.33 6.14 -16.19
C VAL A 315 -8.15 6.19 -14.90
N ASP A 316 -7.57 6.70 -13.82
CA ASP A 316 -8.32 7.01 -12.59
C ASP A 316 -8.73 8.48 -12.60
N MET A 317 -10.04 8.73 -12.47
CA MET A 317 -10.64 10.05 -12.38
C MET A 317 -11.21 10.29 -10.99
N GLU A 318 -11.07 11.51 -10.48
CA GLU A 318 -11.66 11.95 -9.22
C GLU A 318 -12.80 12.93 -9.49
N PHE A 319 -13.75 13.02 -8.55
CA PHE A 319 -14.81 14.01 -8.62
C PHE A 319 -14.22 15.41 -8.39
N ALA A 320 -14.50 16.35 -9.31
CA ALA A 320 -14.00 17.73 -9.21
C ALA A 320 -14.65 18.48 -8.03
N THR A 321 -15.85 18.08 -7.66
CA THR A 321 -16.61 18.58 -6.51
C THR A 321 -16.92 17.42 -5.55
N HIS A 322 -18.13 17.36 -5.01
CA HIS A 322 -18.54 16.25 -4.16
C HIS A 322 -19.07 15.09 -5.01
N ALA A 323 -18.72 13.86 -4.59
CA ALA A 323 -19.32 12.67 -5.17
C ALA A 323 -20.83 12.64 -4.92
N PRO A 324 -21.65 12.09 -5.84
CA PRO A 324 -23.07 11.91 -5.61
C PRO A 324 -23.34 11.07 -4.35
N GLU A 325 -24.30 11.46 -3.51
CA GLU A 325 -24.64 10.75 -2.26
C GLU A 325 -25.05 9.29 -2.47
N ASN A 326 -25.65 8.99 -3.64
CA ASN A 326 -26.16 7.64 -3.96
C ASN A 326 -25.21 6.80 -4.82
N ILE A 327 -23.95 7.22 -4.96
CA ILE A 327 -22.98 6.45 -5.75
C ILE A 327 -22.54 5.21 -4.97
N ARG A 328 -22.41 4.08 -5.67
CA ARG A 328 -22.02 2.80 -5.07
C ARG A 328 -20.80 2.22 -5.78
N ARG A 329 -19.98 1.51 -5.01
CA ARG A 329 -18.90 0.70 -5.57
C ARG A 329 -19.40 -0.26 -6.65
N GLY A 330 -18.62 -0.41 -7.74
CA GLY A 330 -18.95 -1.29 -8.86
C GLY A 330 -19.98 -0.71 -9.84
N GLN A 331 -20.56 0.45 -9.55
CA GLN A 331 -21.48 1.12 -10.46
C GLN A 331 -20.74 1.55 -11.73
N THR A 332 -21.33 1.25 -12.90
CA THR A 332 -20.79 1.70 -14.18
C THR A 332 -21.41 3.05 -14.55
N LEU A 333 -20.55 3.99 -14.93
CA LEU A 333 -20.92 5.33 -15.36
C LEU A 333 -20.54 5.52 -16.83
N GLN A 334 -21.45 6.12 -17.62
CA GLN A 334 -21.16 6.56 -18.98
C GLN A 334 -20.61 7.99 -18.91
N ILE A 335 -19.36 8.17 -19.32
CA ILE A 335 -18.61 9.40 -19.16
C ILE A 335 -18.29 9.95 -20.54
N ARG A 336 -18.50 11.24 -20.74
CA ARG A 336 -18.00 11.99 -21.89
C ARG A 336 -16.65 12.58 -21.51
N LEU A 337 -15.58 11.91 -21.93
CA LEU A 337 -14.20 12.31 -21.62
C LEU A 337 -13.72 13.31 -22.65
N ALA A 338 -13.30 14.48 -22.25
CA ALA A 338 -12.72 15.49 -23.10
C ALA A 338 -11.32 15.07 -23.56
N LEU A 339 -11.02 15.26 -24.86
CA LEU A 339 -9.72 14.98 -25.47
C LEU A 339 -8.89 16.25 -25.73
N SER A 340 -9.49 17.41 -25.54
CA SER A 340 -8.84 18.72 -25.71
C SER A 340 -9.40 19.73 -24.71
N ASP A 341 -8.64 20.77 -24.50
CA ASP A 341 -9.15 21.97 -23.84
C ASP A 341 -10.22 22.64 -24.73
N GLU A 342 -10.99 23.52 -24.15
CA GLU A 342 -12.03 24.28 -24.83
C GLU A 342 -11.41 25.25 -25.83
N THR A 343 -11.76 25.11 -27.13
CA THR A 343 -11.23 25.94 -28.22
C THR A 343 -12.39 26.59 -28.94
N LYS A 344 -12.21 27.82 -29.42
CA LYS A 344 -13.22 28.49 -30.27
C LYS A 344 -13.17 27.88 -31.66
N ALA A 345 -14.31 27.41 -32.14
CA ALA A 345 -14.47 26.81 -33.46
C ALA A 345 -15.77 27.26 -34.11
N LEU A 346 -15.82 27.19 -35.44
CA LEU A 346 -17.04 27.41 -36.19
C LEU A 346 -17.93 26.16 -36.08
N LEU A 347 -19.05 26.31 -35.46
CA LEU A 347 -20.00 25.23 -35.17
C LEU A 347 -21.03 25.11 -36.31
N LEU A 348 -21.21 23.93 -36.81
CA LEU A 348 -22.23 23.56 -37.77
C LEU A 348 -23.18 22.55 -37.10
N ALA A 349 -24.47 22.76 -37.25
CA ALA A 349 -25.42 21.78 -36.75
C ALA A 349 -25.26 20.45 -37.50
N LYS A 350 -25.32 19.34 -36.79
CA LYS A 350 -25.23 17.99 -37.38
C LYS A 350 -26.45 17.77 -38.28
N GLY A 351 -26.27 17.82 -39.60
CA GLY A 351 -27.29 17.48 -40.61
C GLY A 351 -27.08 16.06 -41.12
N GLY A 352 -28.10 15.47 -41.69
CA GLY A 352 -27.97 14.26 -42.50
C GLY A 352 -27.41 14.67 -43.89
N PHE A 353 -26.16 14.29 -44.14
CA PHE A 353 -25.56 14.39 -45.45
C PHE A 353 -25.76 13.09 -46.19
#